data_2b138c5b1eae30056be60ad2274ed05b
#
_entry.id   2b138c5b1eae30056be60ad2274ed05b
#
_cell.length_a   1.000
_cell.length_b   1.000
_cell.length_c   1.000
_cell.angle_alpha   90.00
_cell.angle_beta   90.00
_cell.angle_gamma   90.00
#
_symmetry.space_group_name_H-M   'P 1'
#
loop_
_entity.id
_entity.type
_entity.pdbx_description
1 polymer ?
#
loop_
_entity_poly.entity_id
_entity_poly.type
_entity_poly.pdbx_seq_one_letter_code
_entity_poly.pdbx_strand_id
1 'polypeptide(L)' 'MSKKHDDLVTLFETYVQENIKFEEKGIKASAARARKALKEIAKLCKERRQEIQEAKAALEAK' A
#
# COMPACT_ATOMS: atom_id res chain seq x y z
N MET A 1 -0.36 -15.72 4.91
CA MET A 1 -0.16 -14.29 5.14
C MET A 1 -1.43 -13.51 4.81
N SER A 2 -1.59 -12.32 5.36
CA SER A 2 -2.76 -11.50 5.12
C SER A 2 -2.83 -11.05 3.68
N LYS A 3 -4.01 -11.12 3.07
CA LYS A 3 -4.24 -10.58 1.73
C LYS A 3 -3.95 -9.08 1.70
N LYS A 4 -4.31 -8.35 2.76
CA LYS A 4 -4.06 -6.91 2.85
C LYS A 4 -2.57 -6.61 2.86
N HIS A 5 -1.78 -7.44 3.51
CA HIS A 5 -0.32 -7.31 3.48
C HIS A 5 0.20 -7.46 2.05
N ASP A 6 -0.25 -8.51 1.36
CA ASP A 6 0.20 -8.78 -0.01
C ASP A 6 -0.23 -7.67 -0.97
N ASP A 7 -1.45 -7.16 -0.80
CA ASP A 7 -1.96 -6.04 -1.61
C ASP A 7 -1.14 -4.76 -1.37
N LEU A 8 -0.72 -4.51 -0.12
CA LEU A 8 0.14 -3.36 0.19
C LEU A 8 1.48 -3.46 -0.52
N VAL A 9 2.09 -4.63 -0.51
CA VAL A 9 3.37 -4.85 -1.20
C VAL A 9 3.21 -4.57 -2.69
N THR A 10 2.17 -5.13 -3.31
CA THR A 10 1.90 -4.93 -4.74
C THR A 10 1.63 -3.48 -5.08
N LEU A 11 0.83 -2.78 -4.26
CA LEU A 11 0.55 -1.36 -4.47
C LEU A 11 1.80 -0.51 -4.32
N PHE A 12 2.65 -0.85 -3.37
CA PHE A 12 3.90 -0.13 -3.18
C PHE A 12 4.83 -0.30 -4.39
N GLU A 13 4.90 -1.50 -4.94
CA GLU A 13 5.67 -1.76 -6.16
C GLU A 13 5.13 -0.95 -7.33
N THR A 14 3.81 -0.89 -7.48
CA THR A 14 3.15 -0.08 -8.51
C THR A 14 3.51 1.40 -8.35
N TYR A 15 3.44 1.90 -7.12
CA TYR A 15 3.82 3.27 -6.83
C TYR A 15 5.26 3.55 -7.25
N VAL A 16 6.19 2.69 -6.86
CA VAL A 16 7.62 2.86 -7.18
C VAL A 16 7.82 2.94 -8.69
N GLN A 17 7.22 2.02 -9.45
CA GLN A 17 7.37 1.98 -10.91
C GLN A 17 6.78 3.24 -11.56
N GLU A 18 5.60 3.65 -11.15
CA GLU A 18 4.96 4.84 -11.72
C GLU A 18 5.69 6.12 -11.32
N ASN A 19 6.22 6.16 -10.10
CA ASN A 19 7.00 7.29 -9.63
C ASN A 19 8.28 7.47 -10.45
N ILE A 20 8.97 6.38 -10.77
CA ILE A 20 10.17 6.42 -11.60
C ILE A 20 9.85 7.00 -12.97
N LYS A 21 8.78 6.52 -13.61
CA LYS A 21 8.35 7.02 -14.92
C LYS A 21 8.03 8.51 -14.89
N PHE A 22 7.37 8.96 -13.83
CA PHE A 22 7.04 10.38 -13.68
C PHE A 22 8.29 11.22 -13.48
N GLU A 23 9.16 10.85 -12.52
CA GLU A 23 10.33 11.67 -12.19
C GLU A 23 11.40 11.66 -13.28
N GLU A 24 11.66 10.52 -13.91
CA GLU A 24 12.69 10.40 -14.93
C GLU A 24 12.23 10.82 -16.32
N LYS A 25 10.97 10.54 -16.68
CA LYS A 25 10.48 10.78 -18.04
C LYS A 25 9.39 11.85 -18.12
N GLY A 26 8.94 12.37 -16.98
CA GLY A 26 7.91 13.40 -16.95
C GLY A 26 6.56 12.93 -17.46
N ILE A 27 6.23 11.64 -17.34
CA ILE A 27 4.98 11.08 -17.84
C ILE A 27 3.84 11.43 -16.87
N LYS A 28 2.97 12.34 -17.31
CA LYS A 28 1.87 12.86 -16.46
C LYS A 28 0.88 11.78 -16.05
N ALA A 29 0.59 10.82 -16.93
CA ALA A 29 -0.29 9.72 -16.60
C ALA A 29 0.27 8.86 -15.47
N SER A 30 1.61 8.71 -15.41
CA SER A 30 2.26 7.98 -14.33
C SER A 30 2.14 8.71 -12.99
N ALA A 31 2.15 10.06 -13.00
CA ALA A 31 1.92 10.84 -11.79
C ALA A 31 0.52 10.56 -11.23
N ALA A 32 -0.50 10.51 -12.08
CA ALA A 32 -1.87 10.20 -11.66
C ALA A 32 -1.95 8.78 -11.08
N ARG A 33 -1.30 7.81 -11.73
CA ARG A 33 -1.29 6.42 -11.25
C ARG A 33 -0.53 6.28 -9.92
N ALA A 34 0.55 7.03 -9.74
CA ALA A 34 1.30 7.04 -8.48
C ALA A 34 0.45 7.61 -7.34
N ARG A 35 -0.27 8.70 -7.60
CA ARG A 35 -1.17 9.29 -6.61
C ARG A 35 -2.29 8.34 -6.22
N LYS A 36 -2.87 7.65 -7.20
CA LYS A 36 -3.92 6.66 -6.95
C LYS A 36 -3.40 5.53 -6.07
N ALA A 37 -2.22 5.01 -6.38
CA ALA A 37 -1.60 3.95 -5.58
C ALA A 37 -1.37 4.42 -4.14
N LEU A 38 -0.88 5.64 -3.95
CA LEU A 38 -0.67 6.20 -2.61
C LEU A 38 -1.97 6.31 -1.81
N LYS A 39 -3.05 6.70 -2.48
CA LYS A 39 -4.37 6.78 -1.84
C LYS A 39 -4.84 5.42 -1.36
N GLU A 40 -4.69 4.40 -2.20
CA GLU A 40 -5.06 3.03 -1.86
C GLU A 40 -4.17 2.46 -0.76
N ILE A 41 -2.87 2.78 -0.79
CA ILE A 41 -1.92 2.38 0.26
C ILE A 41 -2.36 2.97 1.60
N ALA A 42 -2.72 4.25 1.64
CA ALA A 42 -3.16 4.90 2.87
C ALA A 42 -4.38 4.19 3.48
N LYS A 43 -5.34 3.83 2.64
CA LYS A 43 -6.53 3.11 3.08
C LYS A 43 -6.16 1.72 3.63
N LEU A 44 -5.35 0.98 2.88
CA LEU A 44 -4.94 -0.36 3.30
C LEU A 44 -4.04 -0.34 4.53
N CYS A 45 -3.23 0.69 4.70
CA CYS A 45 -2.41 0.84 5.90
C CYS A 45 -3.27 0.89 7.16
N LYS A 46 -4.37 1.64 7.12
CA LYS A 46 -5.29 1.73 8.23
C LYS A 46 -5.91 0.36 8.54
N GLU A 47 -6.38 -0.32 7.50
CA GLU A 47 -7.01 -1.64 7.65
C GLU A 47 -6.00 -2.69 8.13
N ARG A 48 -4.78 -2.64 7.63
CA ARG A 48 -3.74 -3.57 8.04
C ARG A 48 -3.32 -3.37 9.50
N ARG A 49 -3.25 -2.12 9.94
CA ARG A 49 -2.96 -1.82 11.36
C ARG A 49 -4.04 -2.41 12.26
N GLN A 50 -5.29 -2.35 11.84
CA GLN A 50 -6.41 -2.94 12.55
C GLN A 50 -6.25 -4.46 12.65
N GLU A 51 -5.89 -5.13 11.55
CA GLU A 51 -5.66 -6.58 11.55
C GLU A 51 -4.56 -6.98 12.53
N ILE A 52 -3.47 -6.22 12.54
CA ILE A 52 -2.34 -6.50 13.43
C ILE A 52 -2.77 -6.34 14.90
N GLN A 53 -3.54 -5.30 15.20
CA GLN A 53 -4.04 -5.07 16.55
C GLN A 53 -4.94 -6.21 17.01
N GLU A 54 -5.81 -6.69 16.14
CA GLU A 54 -6.71 -7.81 16.45
C GLU A 54 -5.94 -9.11 16.64
N ALA A 55 -4.93 -9.36 15.81
CA ALA A 55 -4.08 -10.54 15.93
C ALA A 55 -3.28 -10.51 17.23
N LYS A 56 -2.76 -9.34 17.58
CA LYS A 56 -2.02 -9.13 18.84
C LYS A 56 -2.92 -9.38 20.03
N ALA A 57 -4.14 -8.84 20.00
CA ALA A 57 -5.11 -9.04 21.09
C ALA A 57 -5.45 -10.51 21.25
N ALA A 58 -5.60 -11.25 20.16
CA ALA A 58 -5.87 -12.68 20.21
C ALA A 58 -4.72 -13.46 20.86
N LEU A 59 -3.47 -13.06 20.58
CA LEU A 59 -2.30 -13.68 21.21
C LEU A 59 -2.24 -13.38 22.70
N GLU A 60 -2.56 -12.16 23.10
CA GLU A 60 -2.56 -11.76 24.51
C GLU A 60 -3.68 -12.42 25.32
N ALA A 61 -4.78 -12.78 24.65
CA ALA A 61 -5.91 -13.43 25.29
C ALA A 61 -5.66 -14.90 25.65
N LYS A 62 -4.60 -15.51 25.15
CA LYS A 62 -4.22 -16.88 25.51
C LYS A 62 -3.44 -16.91 26.83
#